data_95e7d2e28a3e49361e3d925fad0a83b6
#
_entry.id   95e7d2e28a3e49361e3d925fad0a83b6
#
_cell.length_a   1.000
_cell.length_b   1.000
_cell.length_c   1.000
_cell.angle_alpha   90.00
_cell.angle_beta   90.00
_cell.angle_gamma   90.00
#
_symmetry.space_group_name_H-M   'P 1'
#
loop_
_entity.id
_entity.type
_entity.pdbx_description
1 polymer ?
#
loop_
_entity_poly.entity_id
_entity_poly.type
_entity_poly.pdbx_seq_one_letter_code
_entity_poly.pdbx_strand_id
1 'polypeptide(L)'
;RGQPLGSEGQAHGFGNGEAADYMLSFKPPSGAYANLHAKVQHYAHILLSAARQIDASVLDTPGGLFQVMPDDLPLVYADTNTTRAGLANLSNLFRGHTIAIVGVGGTGSYILDQVAKTWVDRIILIDGDQLEKHNAFRAPGAVAHDVVQAKPNKAEYFAREYSRIHTGITAHPVALTANNLNLLEGATFAFLAAADAEARPEIMRWLRDRGVPFIDVGMSFREGDGGLTGMAKVTAYLPGDEMTLPSKPAL
;
A
#
# COMPACT_ATOMS: atom_id res chain seq x y z
N ARG A 1 49.72 13.43 -11.86
CA ARG A 1 48.55 14.23 -11.39
C ARG A 1 47.56 14.25 -12.53
N GLY A 2 46.38 13.59 -12.36
CA GLY A 2 45.32 13.62 -13.37
C GLY A 2 44.72 15.01 -13.51
N GLN A 3 44.16 15.29 -14.71
CA GLN A 3 43.41 16.53 -14.88
C GLN A 3 42.11 16.49 -14.04
N PRO A 4 41.71 17.62 -13.46
CA PRO A 4 40.45 17.65 -12.72
C PRO A 4 39.25 17.34 -13.64
N LEU A 5 38.34 16.52 -13.19
CA LEU A 5 37.12 16.07 -13.91
C LEU A 5 36.03 17.14 -13.99
N GLY A 6 36.17 18.27 -13.31
CA GLY A 6 35.18 19.34 -13.27
C GLY A 6 35.72 20.60 -12.61
N SER A 7 34.86 21.62 -12.48
CA SER A 7 35.16 22.85 -11.78
C SER A 7 34.90 22.71 -10.29
N GLU A 8 35.88 22.95 -9.43
CA GLU A 8 35.74 23.03 -8.00
C GLU A 8 35.06 24.35 -7.58
N GLY A 9 34.17 24.27 -6.60
CA GLY A 9 33.85 25.39 -5.70
C GLY A 9 32.76 26.36 -6.13
N GLN A 10 31.98 26.09 -7.16
CA GLN A 10 30.75 26.85 -7.44
C GLN A 10 29.52 25.95 -7.38
N ALA A 11 28.61 26.24 -6.43
CA ALA A 11 27.31 25.58 -6.42
C ALA A 11 26.53 25.92 -7.70
N HIS A 12 26.11 24.88 -8.43
CA HIS A 12 25.29 25.01 -9.64
C HIS A 12 23.82 24.84 -9.26
N GLY A 13 23.07 25.95 -9.19
CA GLY A 13 21.65 25.94 -8.87
C GLY A 13 20.79 25.44 -10.04
N PHE A 14 19.80 24.59 -9.77
CA PHE A 14 18.85 24.04 -10.75
C PHE A 14 17.53 24.83 -10.84
N GLY A 15 17.41 25.96 -10.14
CA GLY A 15 16.24 26.83 -10.16
C GLY A 15 15.07 26.36 -9.28
N ASN A 16 15.15 25.20 -8.64
CA ASN A 16 14.14 24.62 -7.74
C ASN A 16 14.58 24.61 -6.25
N GLY A 17 15.64 25.34 -5.91
CA GLY A 17 16.24 25.36 -4.56
C GLY A 17 17.30 24.28 -4.36
N GLU A 18 17.52 23.40 -5.31
CA GLU A 18 18.61 22.43 -5.30
C GLU A 18 19.87 22.98 -5.95
N ALA A 19 21.03 22.56 -5.47
CA ALA A 19 22.34 22.92 -6.04
C ALA A 19 23.24 21.69 -6.03
N ALA A 20 24.14 21.62 -7.03
CA ALA A 20 25.20 20.62 -7.06
C ALA A 20 26.54 21.27 -6.75
N ASP A 21 27.36 20.60 -5.94
CA ASP A 21 28.69 21.06 -5.55
C ASP A 21 29.73 20.87 -6.67
N TYR A 22 29.45 19.97 -7.61
CA TYR A 22 30.36 19.63 -8.69
C TYR A 22 29.65 19.53 -10.04
N MET A 23 30.27 20.06 -11.07
CA MET A 23 29.88 19.85 -12.45
C MET A 23 30.93 19.00 -13.19
N LEU A 24 30.53 17.82 -13.64
CA LEU A 24 31.40 16.92 -14.37
C LEU A 24 31.19 17.11 -15.89
N SER A 25 32.24 17.43 -16.62
CA SER A 25 32.21 17.57 -18.08
C SER A 25 33.38 16.83 -18.70
N PHE A 26 33.14 15.64 -19.24
CA PHE A 26 34.11 14.86 -19.98
C PHE A 26 33.49 14.39 -21.30
N LYS A 27 34.19 14.60 -22.39
CA LYS A 27 33.77 14.09 -23.69
C LYS A 27 34.74 12.97 -24.12
N PRO A 28 34.23 11.86 -24.67
CA PRO A 28 35.08 10.83 -25.25
C PRO A 28 35.83 11.37 -26.46
N PRO A 29 36.93 10.71 -26.92
CA PRO A 29 37.69 11.15 -28.12
C PRO A 29 36.83 11.30 -29.38
N SER A 30 35.70 10.56 -29.45
CA SER A 30 34.71 10.68 -30.55
C SER A 30 33.85 11.96 -30.47
N GLY A 31 33.97 12.78 -29.44
CA GLY A 31 33.26 14.04 -29.27
C GLY A 31 31.84 13.88 -28.67
N ALA A 32 31.24 12.69 -28.75
CA ALA A 32 29.90 12.40 -28.24
C ALA A 32 29.78 10.96 -27.74
N TYR A 33 28.88 10.72 -26.77
CA TYR A 33 28.52 9.38 -26.34
C TYR A 33 27.46 8.78 -27.27
N ALA A 34 27.51 7.47 -27.48
CA ALA A 34 26.54 6.75 -28.33
C ALA A 34 25.09 6.87 -27.80
N ASN A 35 24.94 6.91 -26.46
CA ASN A 35 23.67 7.09 -25.79
C ASN A 35 23.88 7.51 -24.31
N LEU A 36 22.80 7.80 -23.61
CA LEU A 36 22.85 8.21 -22.18
C LEU A 36 23.45 7.10 -21.29
N HIS A 37 23.16 5.85 -21.55
CA HIS A 37 23.70 4.72 -20.78
C HIS A 37 25.24 4.67 -20.86
N ALA A 38 25.80 4.77 -22.05
CA ALA A 38 27.24 4.82 -22.26
C ALA A 38 27.89 6.02 -21.55
N LYS A 39 27.22 7.17 -21.52
CA LYS A 39 27.64 8.35 -20.77
C LYS A 39 27.69 8.09 -19.28
N VAL A 40 26.58 7.55 -18.70
CA VAL A 40 26.48 7.24 -17.26
C VAL A 40 27.53 6.21 -16.86
N GLN A 41 27.67 5.12 -17.61
CA GLN A 41 28.69 4.09 -17.33
C GLN A 41 30.10 4.65 -17.32
N HIS A 42 30.43 5.53 -18.28
CA HIS A 42 31.76 6.13 -18.35
C HIS A 42 32.05 7.00 -17.10
N TYR A 43 31.13 7.87 -16.70
CA TYR A 43 31.30 8.67 -15.48
C TYR A 43 31.34 7.83 -14.22
N ALA A 44 30.47 6.82 -14.10
CA ALA A 44 30.50 5.89 -12.98
C ALA A 44 31.86 5.19 -12.88
N HIS A 45 32.40 4.69 -13.99
CA HIS A 45 33.70 4.05 -14.02
C HIS A 45 34.83 4.97 -13.53
N ILE A 46 34.87 6.22 -13.99
CA ILE A 46 35.91 7.18 -13.59
C ILE A 46 35.83 7.46 -12.09
N LEU A 47 34.63 7.76 -11.57
CA LEU A 47 34.40 8.11 -10.16
C LEU A 47 34.68 6.91 -9.25
N LEU A 48 34.18 5.73 -9.58
CA LEU A 48 34.37 4.51 -8.81
C LEU A 48 35.84 4.05 -8.81
N SER A 49 36.54 4.19 -9.92
CA SER A 49 37.96 3.84 -9.97
C SER A 49 38.80 4.72 -9.04
N ALA A 50 38.50 6.00 -8.96
CA ALA A 50 39.15 6.92 -8.03
C ALA A 50 38.74 6.64 -6.57
N ALA A 51 37.45 6.43 -6.29
CA ALA A 51 36.95 6.17 -4.96
C ALA A 51 37.53 4.87 -4.37
N ARG A 52 37.64 3.79 -5.17
CA ARG A 52 38.21 2.52 -4.75
C ARG A 52 39.70 2.54 -4.46
N GLN A 53 40.43 3.53 -4.94
CA GLN A 53 41.82 3.75 -4.53
C GLN A 53 41.91 4.30 -3.10
N ILE A 54 40.85 4.94 -2.61
CA ILE A 54 40.74 5.50 -1.27
C ILE A 54 40.09 4.48 -0.34
N ASP A 55 39.00 3.84 -0.77
CA ASP A 55 38.26 2.83 -0.03
C ASP A 55 37.83 1.70 -0.98
N ALA A 56 38.45 0.53 -0.84
CA ALA A 56 38.19 -0.65 -1.65
C ALA A 56 36.79 -1.25 -1.46
N SER A 57 36.06 -0.84 -0.41
CA SER A 57 34.68 -1.30 -0.12
C SER A 57 33.60 -0.56 -0.92
N VAL A 58 33.97 0.48 -1.70
CA VAL A 58 33.01 1.24 -2.49
C VAL A 58 32.39 0.36 -3.58
N LEU A 59 31.07 0.22 -3.52
CA LEU A 59 30.27 -0.60 -4.42
C LEU A 59 29.94 0.16 -5.72
N ASP A 60 29.70 -0.60 -6.81
CA ASP A 60 29.26 -0.06 -8.11
C ASP A 60 27.85 0.49 -8.10
N THR A 61 27.07 0.12 -7.08
CA THR A 61 25.70 0.57 -6.91
C THR A 61 25.65 1.80 -6.01
N PRO A 62 24.93 2.86 -6.41
CA PRO A 62 24.72 4.01 -5.54
C PRO A 62 24.07 3.54 -4.24
N GLY A 63 24.82 3.62 -3.13
CA GLY A 63 24.29 3.31 -1.81
C GLY A 63 23.11 4.24 -1.52
N GLY A 64 21.91 3.69 -1.37
CA GLY A 64 20.74 4.37 -0.83
C GLY A 64 19.83 5.10 -1.80
N LEU A 65 20.16 5.25 -3.11
CA LEU A 65 19.24 5.90 -4.05
C LEU A 65 18.28 4.95 -4.76
N PHE A 66 18.62 3.67 -4.83
CA PHE A 66 17.70 2.62 -5.28
C PHE A 66 17.74 1.51 -4.25
N GLN A 67 16.80 1.55 -3.32
CA GLN A 67 16.58 0.37 -2.50
C GLN A 67 16.12 -0.73 -3.45
N VAL A 68 16.92 -1.79 -3.53
CA VAL A 68 16.54 -2.99 -4.26
C VAL A 68 15.24 -3.47 -3.62
N MET A 69 14.19 -3.59 -4.41
CA MET A 69 12.95 -4.17 -3.92
C MET A 69 13.25 -5.61 -3.47
N PRO A 70 12.76 -6.02 -2.31
CA PRO A 70 12.82 -7.43 -1.94
C PRO A 70 12.16 -8.29 -3.01
N ASP A 71 12.83 -9.36 -3.43
CA ASP A 71 12.29 -10.30 -4.44
C ASP A 71 11.10 -11.12 -3.89
N ASP A 72 10.88 -11.10 -2.57
CA ASP A 72 9.88 -11.88 -1.84
C ASP A 72 8.60 -11.11 -1.47
N LEU A 73 8.33 -9.98 -2.14
CA LEU A 73 7.09 -9.23 -1.93
C LEU A 73 5.88 -9.98 -2.49
N PRO A 74 4.71 -9.89 -1.82
CA PRO A 74 3.48 -10.53 -2.31
C PRO A 74 2.83 -9.74 -3.44
N LEU A 75 3.63 -9.12 -4.30
CA LEU A 75 3.18 -8.34 -5.44
C LEU A 75 3.46 -9.08 -6.75
N VAL A 76 2.51 -9.02 -7.68
CA VAL A 76 2.61 -9.69 -8.99
C VAL A 76 3.70 -9.05 -9.87
N TYR A 77 3.93 -7.76 -9.69
CA TYR A 77 4.97 -6.99 -10.39
C TYR A 77 5.61 -5.96 -9.45
N ALA A 78 6.79 -5.49 -9.85
CA ALA A 78 7.61 -4.62 -9.02
C ALA A 78 6.93 -3.28 -8.70
N ASP A 79 6.92 -2.89 -7.43
CA ASP A 79 6.45 -1.58 -6.95
C ASP A 79 7.50 -0.49 -7.26
N THR A 80 7.52 -0.03 -8.48
CA THR A 80 8.42 1.04 -8.91
C THR A 80 8.03 2.41 -8.34
N ASN A 81 6.80 2.58 -7.85
CA ASN A 81 6.35 3.84 -7.26
C ASN A 81 7.03 4.09 -5.91
N THR A 82 7.03 3.12 -5.02
CA THR A 82 7.71 3.20 -3.72
C THR A 82 9.20 3.48 -3.90
N THR A 83 9.85 2.81 -4.87
CA THR A 83 11.27 3.04 -5.17
C THR A 83 11.53 4.45 -5.66
N ARG A 84 10.71 4.95 -6.60
CA ARG A 84 10.85 6.33 -7.15
C ARG A 84 10.62 7.41 -6.10
N ALA A 85 9.71 7.15 -5.15
CA ALA A 85 9.41 8.08 -4.06
C ALA A 85 10.40 8.00 -2.88
N GLY A 86 11.33 7.02 -2.88
CA GLY A 86 12.26 6.80 -1.76
C GLY A 86 11.58 6.30 -0.48
N LEU A 87 10.41 5.64 -0.59
CA LEU A 87 9.57 5.25 0.54
C LEU A 87 9.73 3.78 0.97
N ALA A 88 10.73 3.05 0.46
CA ALA A 88 10.88 1.64 0.74
C ALA A 88 11.05 1.33 2.25
N ASN A 89 11.71 2.19 3.02
CA ASN A 89 11.81 2.02 4.48
C ASN A 89 10.44 2.09 5.17
N LEU A 90 9.56 2.98 4.70
CA LEU A 90 8.20 3.09 5.22
C LEU A 90 7.37 1.87 4.78
N SER A 91 7.48 1.44 3.52
CA SER A 91 6.78 0.28 2.99
C SER A 91 7.20 -1.02 3.67
N ASN A 92 8.46 -1.14 4.10
CA ASN A 92 8.94 -2.28 4.89
C ASN A 92 8.20 -2.46 6.24
N LEU A 93 7.61 -1.41 6.80
CA LEU A 93 6.80 -1.52 8.02
C LEU A 93 5.52 -2.35 7.81
N PHE A 94 5.07 -2.51 6.57
CA PHE A 94 3.89 -3.31 6.26
C PHE A 94 4.20 -4.81 6.09
N ARG A 95 5.48 -5.20 5.97
CA ARG A 95 5.87 -6.61 5.84
C ARG A 95 5.62 -7.38 7.14
N GLY A 96 5.30 -8.64 7.00
CA GLY A 96 4.94 -9.51 8.13
C GLY A 96 3.50 -9.30 8.62
N HIS A 97 2.76 -8.35 8.04
CA HIS A 97 1.38 -8.08 8.45
C HIS A 97 0.36 -8.84 7.62
N THR A 98 -0.71 -9.25 8.29
CA THR A 98 -1.92 -9.81 7.71
C THR A 98 -3.09 -8.87 8.03
N ILE A 99 -3.71 -8.29 7.01
CA ILE A 99 -4.81 -7.34 7.18
C ILE A 99 -6.14 -8.04 6.91
N ALA A 100 -7.04 -8.05 7.90
CA ALA A 100 -8.42 -8.50 7.70
C ALA A 100 -9.32 -7.32 7.33
N ILE A 101 -10.15 -7.50 6.30
CA ILE A 101 -11.17 -6.53 5.88
C ILE A 101 -12.53 -7.22 5.95
N VAL A 102 -13.34 -6.83 6.93
CA VAL A 102 -14.68 -7.37 7.16
C VAL A 102 -15.69 -6.43 6.53
N GLY A 103 -16.36 -6.92 5.48
CA GLY A 103 -17.22 -6.13 4.61
C GLY A 103 -16.44 -5.42 3.50
N VAL A 104 -16.66 -5.83 2.25
CA VAL A 104 -16.08 -5.22 1.04
C VAL A 104 -17.16 -4.51 0.22
N GLY A 105 -18.06 -3.79 0.91
CA GLY A 105 -18.99 -2.84 0.31
C GLY A 105 -18.31 -1.56 -0.16
N GLY A 106 -19.00 -0.41 -0.07
CA GLY A 106 -18.44 0.88 -0.49
C GLY A 106 -17.11 1.20 0.19
N THR A 107 -17.09 1.26 1.52
CA THR A 107 -15.88 1.64 2.29
C THR A 107 -14.81 0.56 2.23
N GLY A 108 -15.17 -0.71 2.48
CA GLY A 108 -14.19 -1.80 2.56
C GLY A 108 -13.50 -2.09 1.22
N SER A 109 -14.18 -1.90 0.09
CA SER A 109 -13.55 -2.06 -1.23
C SER A 109 -12.51 -0.97 -1.52
N TYR A 110 -12.71 0.28 -1.06
CA TYR A 110 -11.69 1.33 -1.15
C TYR A 110 -10.52 1.10 -0.20
N ILE A 111 -10.78 0.55 1.00
CA ILE A 111 -9.70 0.12 1.91
C ILE A 111 -8.86 -0.97 1.23
N LEU A 112 -9.50 -1.97 0.64
CA LEU A 112 -8.81 -3.01 -0.13
C LEU A 112 -7.98 -2.42 -1.27
N ASP A 113 -8.53 -1.46 -2.02
CA ASP A 113 -7.80 -0.82 -3.14
C ASP A 113 -6.49 -0.19 -2.68
N GLN A 114 -6.45 0.40 -1.48
CA GLN A 114 -5.23 0.96 -0.92
C GLN A 114 -4.30 -0.13 -0.35
N VAL A 115 -4.84 -1.06 0.46
CA VAL A 115 -4.06 -2.09 1.14
C VAL A 115 -3.40 -3.07 0.16
N ALA A 116 -4.09 -3.48 -0.90
CA ALA A 116 -3.55 -4.39 -1.91
C ALA A 116 -2.36 -3.82 -2.72
N LYS A 117 -2.12 -2.52 -2.62
CA LYS A 117 -0.99 -1.83 -3.25
C LYS A 117 0.17 -1.58 -2.29
N THR A 118 0.10 -2.13 -1.07
CA THR A 118 1.16 -2.05 -0.06
C THR A 118 1.94 -3.36 0.04
N TRP A 119 2.97 -3.38 0.86
CA TRP A 119 3.82 -4.57 1.07
C TRP A 119 3.33 -5.47 2.22
N VAL A 120 2.02 -5.47 2.52
CA VAL A 120 1.43 -6.42 3.49
C VAL A 120 1.53 -7.84 2.94
N ASP A 121 1.83 -8.82 3.79
CA ASP A 121 2.05 -10.20 3.35
C ASP A 121 0.74 -10.87 2.94
N ARG A 122 -0.34 -10.62 3.69
CA ARG A 122 -1.64 -11.26 3.45
C ARG A 122 -2.80 -10.31 3.68
N ILE A 123 -3.87 -10.56 2.93
CA ILE A 123 -5.15 -9.85 3.05
C ILE A 123 -6.26 -10.90 3.16
N ILE A 124 -7.07 -10.79 4.20
CA ILE A 124 -8.25 -11.65 4.43
C ILE A 124 -9.49 -10.81 4.15
N LEU A 125 -10.28 -11.22 3.15
CA LEU A 125 -11.55 -10.58 2.81
C LEU A 125 -12.71 -11.42 3.30
N ILE A 126 -13.63 -10.82 4.04
CA ILE A 126 -14.82 -11.51 4.57
C ILE A 126 -16.06 -10.68 4.22
N ASP A 127 -16.93 -11.23 3.36
CA ASP A 127 -18.22 -10.62 2.98
C ASP A 127 -19.17 -11.70 2.46
N GLY A 128 -20.37 -11.78 3.05
CA GLY A 128 -21.39 -12.78 2.66
C GLY A 128 -22.27 -12.36 1.50
N ASP A 129 -22.24 -11.08 1.11
CA ASP A 129 -23.18 -10.53 0.12
C ASP A 129 -22.76 -10.79 -1.32
N GLN A 130 -23.75 -10.75 -2.22
CA GLN A 130 -23.52 -10.70 -3.66
C GLN A 130 -23.23 -9.28 -4.15
N LEU A 131 -22.47 -9.21 -5.24
CA LEU A 131 -22.19 -7.93 -5.93
C LEU A 131 -23.42 -7.56 -6.78
N GLU A 132 -24.03 -6.44 -6.46
CA GLU A 132 -25.19 -5.92 -7.16
C GLU A 132 -24.88 -4.58 -7.88
N LYS A 133 -25.81 -4.11 -8.73
CA LYS A 133 -25.66 -2.88 -9.51
C LYS A 133 -25.25 -1.68 -8.66
N HIS A 134 -25.92 -1.48 -7.53
CA HIS A 134 -25.63 -0.36 -6.63
C HIS A 134 -24.22 -0.42 -5.99
N ASN A 135 -23.62 -1.61 -5.90
CA ASN A 135 -22.25 -1.76 -5.44
C ASN A 135 -21.25 -1.25 -6.48
N ALA A 136 -21.50 -1.47 -7.77
CA ALA A 136 -20.63 -1.03 -8.85
C ALA A 136 -20.44 0.49 -8.90
N PHE A 137 -21.45 1.28 -8.46
CA PHE A 137 -21.38 2.74 -8.42
C PHE A 137 -20.65 3.31 -7.19
N ARG A 138 -20.33 2.46 -6.20
CA ARG A 138 -19.64 2.87 -4.96
C ARG A 138 -18.42 2.00 -4.64
N ALA A 139 -17.91 1.30 -5.61
CA ALA A 139 -16.67 0.53 -5.53
C ALA A 139 -15.59 1.19 -6.39
N PRO A 140 -14.29 0.97 -6.10
CA PRO A 140 -13.21 1.45 -6.95
C PRO A 140 -13.23 0.73 -8.30
N GLY A 141 -12.76 1.44 -9.33
CA GLY A 141 -12.70 0.92 -10.70
C GLY A 141 -14.06 0.92 -11.41
N ALA A 142 -14.17 0.10 -12.46
CA ALA A 142 -15.37 -0.04 -13.26
C ALA A 142 -15.74 -1.54 -13.35
N VAL A 143 -16.86 -1.90 -12.76
CA VAL A 143 -17.35 -3.28 -12.79
C VAL A 143 -18.00 -3.54 -14.15
N ALA A 144 -17.59 -4.60 -14.83
CA ALA A 144 -18.16 -4.96 -16.13
C ALA A 144 -19.63 -5.41 -16.02
N HIS A 145 -20.40 -5.15 -17.06
CA HIS A 145 -21.85 -5.39 -17.06
C HIS A 145 -22.20 -6.88 -16.85
N ASP A 146 -21.47 -7.79 -17.49
CA ASP A 146 -21.62 -9.23 -17.36
C ASP A 146 -21.36 -9.73 -15.94
N VAL A 147 -20.37 -9.15 -15.25
CA VAL A 147 -20.07 -9.43 -13.83
C VAL A 147 -21.26 -9.04 -12.94
N VAL A 148 -21.82 -7.86 -13.16
CA VAL A 148 -22.99 -7.40 -12.40
C VAL A 148 -24.21 -8.30 -12.64
N GLN A 149 -24.37 -8.82 -13.86
CA GLN A 149 -25.44 -9.78 -14.17
C GLN A 149 -25.23 -11.14 -13.49
N ALA A 150 -23.99 -11.60 -13.39
CA ALA A 150 -23.63 -12.87 -12.76
C ALA A 150 -23.76 -12.85 -11.22
N LYS A 151 -23.82 -11.67 -10.60
CA LYS A 151 -23.94 -11.47 -9.14
C LYS A 151 -22.97 -12.35 -8.31
N PRO A 152 -21.66 -12.32 -8.55
CA PRO A 152 -20.73 -13.09 -7.76
C PRO A 152 -20.76 -12.61 -6.30
N ASN A 153 -20.22 -13.42 -5.35
CA ASN A 153 -19.96 -12.94 -4.00
C ASN A 153 -18.95 -11.79 -4.04
N LYS A 154 -19.13 -10.76 -3.18
CA LYS A 154 -18.28 -9.58 -3.16
C LYS A 154 -16.84 -9.91 -2.81
N ALA A 155 -16.58 -10.72 -1.76
CA ALA A 155 -15.24 -11.07 -1.35
C ALA A 155 -14.48 -11.83 -2.45
N GLU A 156 -15.13 -12.80 -3.12
CA GLU A 156 -14.54 -13.54 -4.23
C GLU A 156 -14.27 -12.66 -5.44
N TYR A 157 -15.20 -11.77 -5.77
CA TYR A 157 -15.02 -10.84 -6.89
C TYR A 157 -13.79 -9.95 -6.66
N PHE A 158 -13.73 -9.28 -5.52
CA PHE A 158 -12.63 -8.37 -5.23
C PHE A 158 -11.29 -9.11 -5.04
N ALA A 159 -11.28 -10.30 -4.44
CA ALA A 159 -10.07 -11.11 -4.37
C ALA A 159 -9.52 -11.43 -5.76
N ARG A 160 -10.38 -11.83 -6.70
CA ARG A 160 -10.00 -12.10 -8.09
C ARG A 160 -9.48 -10.85 -8.81
N GLU A 161 -10.12 -9.71 -8.63
CA GLU A 161 -9.68 -8.46 -9.27
C GLU A 161 -8.33 -8.00 -8.74
N TYR A 162 -8.14 -8.02 -7.42
CA TYR A 162 -6.89 -7.58 -6.80
C TYR A 162 -5.77 -8.63 -6.79
N SER A 163 -6.07 -9.91 -7.09
CA SER A 163 -5.03 -10.92 -7.34
C SER A 163 -4.15 -10.60 -8.56
N ARG A 164 -4.56 -9.65 -9.39
CA ARG A 164 -3.75 -9.12 -10.50
C ARG A 164 -2.61 -8.24 -10.05
N ILE A 165 -2.61 -7.78 -8.80
CA ILE A 165 -1.54 -6.95 -8.22
C ILE A 165 -0.95 -7.58 -6.96
N HIS A 166 -1.73 -8.32 -6.16
CA HIS A 166 -1.31 -8.86 -4.87
C HIS A 166 -1.61 -10.36 -4.76
N THR A 167 -0.59 -11.19 -4.50
CA THR A 167 -0.71 -12.65 -4.49
C THR A 167 -1.25 -13.23 -3.18
N GLY A 168 -1.20 -12.47 -2.08
CA GLY A 168 -1.53 -12.92 -0.72
C GLY A 168 -3.00 -12.69 -0.31
N ILE A 169 -3.98 -12.64 -1.24
CA ILE A 169 -5.38 -12.37 -0.91
C ILE A 169 -6.16 -13.67 -0.75
N THR A 170 -6.87 -13.80 0.38
CA THR A 170 -7.80 -14.91 0.65
C THR A 170 -9.21 -14.35 0.84
N ALA A 171 -10.22 -14.96 0.18
CA ALA A 171 -11.62 -14.59 0.29
C ALA A 171 -12.43 -15.62 1.07
N HIS A 172 -13.29 -15.13 1.95
CA HIS A 172 -14.30 -15.92 2.65
C HIS A 172 -15.68 -15.38 2.27
N PRO A 173 -16.43 -16.09 1.38
CA PRO A 173 -17.73 -15.66 0.87
C PRO A 173 -18.86 -15.92 1.90
N VAL A 174 -18.68 -15.48 3.13
CA VAL A 174 -19.61 -15.69 4.25
C VAL A 174 -19.71 -14.43 5.10
N ALA A 175 -20.85 -14.24 5.77
CA ALA A 175 -20.95 -13.21 6.79
C ALA A 175 -20.12 -13.61 8.03
N LEU A 176 -19.39 -12.64 8.58
CA LEU A 176 -18.68 -12.85 9.83
C LEU A 176 -19.65 -12.73 11.00
N THR A 177 -19.71 -13.77 11.80
CA THR A 177 -20.61 -13.91 12.96
C THR A 177 -19.83 -14.39 14.18
N ALA A 178 -20.44 -14.42 15.36
CA ALA A 178 -19.83 -14.97 16.55
C ALA A 178 -19.36 -16.44 16.41
N ASN A 179 -19.94 -17.19 15.46
CA ASN A 179 -19.68 -18.62 15.29
C ASN A 179 -18.47 -18.93 14.36
N ASN A 180 -17.95 -17.94 13.64
CA ASN A 180 -16.87 -18.14 12.67
C ASN A 180 -15.72 -17.12 12.82
N LEU A 181 -15.52 -16.58 14.01
CA LEU A 181 -14.46 -15.59 14.30
C LEU A 181 -13.04 -16.12 14.06
N ASN A 182 -12.89 -17.46 14.00
CA ASN A 182 -11.63 -18.11 13.61
C ASN A 182 -11.15 -17.72 12.18
N LEU A 183 -12.03 -17.20 11.33
CA LEU A 183 -11.66 -16.65 10.02
C LEU A 183 -10.72 -15.44 10.14
N LEU A 184 -10.65 -14.79 11.29
CA LEU A 184 -9.73 -13.69 11.60
C LEU A 184 -8.38 -14.17 12.14
N GLU A 185 -8.17 -15.48 12.31
CA GLU A 185 -6.90 -15.99 12.86
C GLU A 185 -5.70 -15.60 12.00
N GLY A 186 -4.65 -15.15 12.69
CA GLY A 186 -3.44 -14.65 12.05
C GLY A 186 -3.52 -13.20 11.56
N ALA A 187 -4.68 -12.54 11.66
CA ALA A 187 -4.76 -11.12 11.39
C ALA A 187 -3.94 -10.32 12.42
N THR A 188 -3.11 -9.40 11.94
CA THR A 188 -2.33 -8.47 12.76
C THR A 188 -2.98 -7.09 12.84
N PHE A 189 -3.94 -6.84 11.97
CA PHE A 189 -4.78 -5.64 11.96
C PHE A 189 -6.12 -5.93 11.28
N ALA A 190 -7.20 -5.26 11.68
CA ALA A 190 -8.51 -5.45 11.07
C ALA A 190 -9.22 -4.12 10.73
N PHE A 191 -9.88 -4.09 9.57
CA PHE A 191 -10.86 -3.07 9.22
C PHE A 191 -12.26 -3.67 9.27
N LEU A 192 -13.15 -3.05 10.04
CA LEU A 192 -14.55 -3.45 10.18
C LEU A 192 -15.41 -2.43 9.40
N ALA A 193 -15.85 -2.81 8.21
CA ALA A 193 -16.63 -1.97 7.29
C ALA A 193 -17.96 -2.64 6.87
N ALA A 194 -18.37 -3.71 7.55
CA ALA A 194 -19.64 -4.39 7.33
C ALA A 194 -20.80 -3.60 7.95
N ALA A 195 -21.95 -3.65 7.30
CA ALA A 195 -23.15 -2.99 7.81
C ALA A 195 -23.87 -3.79 8.93
N ASP A 196 -23.52 -5.08 9.11
CA ASP A 196 -24.14 -5.92 10.11
C ASP A 196 -23.76 -5.46 11.52
N ALA A 197 -24.78 -5.00 12.22
CA ALA A 197 -24.62 -4.39 13.52
C ALA A 197 -24.61 -5.42 14.66
N GLU A 198 -25.20 -6.61 14.48
CA GLU A 198 -25.40 -7.56 15.58
C GLU A 198 -24.11 -8.27 15.99
N ALA A 199 -23.30 -8.73 15.03
CA ALA A 199 -22.04 -9.42 15.32
C ALA A 199 -20.86 -8.50 15.64
N ARG A 200 -20.99 -7.19 15.39
CA ARG A 200 -19.90 -6.22 15.53
C ARG A 200 -19.29 -6.16 16.94
N PRO A 201 -20.06 -6.14 18.05
CA PRO A 201 -19.50 -6.12 19.38
C PRO A 201 -18.68 -7.38 19.72
N GLU A 202 -19.12 -8.56 19.24
CA GLU A 202 -18.42 -9.82 19.44
C GLU A 202 -17.10 -9.84 18.65
N ILE A 203 -17.11 -9.37 17.41
CA ILE A 203 -15.93 -9.24 16.57
C ILE A 203 -14.90 -8.31 17.24
N MET A 204 -15.33 -7.12 17.67
CA MET A 204 -14.47 -6.15 18.34
C MET A 204 -13.89 -6.71 19.64
N ARG A 205 -14.70 -7.43 20.44
CA ARG A 205 -14.24 -8.08 21.66
C ARG A 205 -13.20 -9.16 21.36
N TRP A 206 -13.45 -10.01 20.38
CA TRP A 206 -12.54 -11.07 19.97
C TRP A 206 -11.17 -10.53 19.52
N LEU A 207 -11.16 -9.45 18.73
CA LEU A 207 -9.94 -8.77 18.28
C LEU A 207 -9.19 -8.14 19.46
N ARG A 208 -9.90 -7.40 20.33
CA ARG A 208 -9.32 -6.77 21.52
C ARG A 208 -8.68 -7.81 22.44
N ASP A 209 -9.39 -8.90 22.74
CA ASP A 209 -8.94 -9.94 23.69
C ASP A 209 -7.69 -10.67 23.17
N ARG A 210 -7.39 -10.56 21.87
CA ARG A 210 -6.17 -11.06 21.21
C ARG A 210 -5.12 -9.98 20.96
N GLY A 211 -5.37 -8.76 21.38
CA GLY A 211 -4.47 -7.63 21.14
C GLY A 211 -4.33 -7.25 19.67
N VAL A 212 -5.32 -7.60 18.82
CA VAL A 212 -5.33 -7.22 17.41
C VAL A 212 -5.92 -5.82 17.28
N PRO A 213 -5.13 -4.83 16.82
CA PRO A 213 -5.63 -3.48 16.57
C PRO A 213 -6.66 -3.49 15.44
N PHE A 214 -7.63 -2.59 15.53
CA PHE A 214 -8.66 -2.48 14.48
C PHE A 214 -9.19 -1.06 14.33
N ILE A 215 -9.75 -0.78 13.15
CA ILE A 215 -10.56 0.40 12.86
C ILE A 215 -11.96 -0.05 12.46
N ASP A 216 -12.96 0.43 13.19
CA ASP A 216 -14.37 0.24 12.88
C ASP A 216 -14.94 1.49 12.24
N VAL A 217 -15.57 1.34 11.06
CA VAL A 217 -16.11 2.43 10.26
C VAL A 217 -17.59 2.23 10.01
N GLY A 218 -18.39 3.22 10.39
CA GLY A 218 -19.82 3.27 10.09
C GLY A 218 -20.19 4.59 9.44
N MET A 219 -21.07 4.54 8.43
CA MET A 219 -21.63 5.73 7.78
C MET A 219 -23.15 5.57 7.63
N SER A 220 -23.87 6.66 7.86
CA SER A 220 -25.31 6.77 7.61
C SER A 220 -25.60 8.11 6.95
N PHE A 221 -26.35 8.09 5.84
CA PHE A 221 -26.83 9.29 5.18
C PHE A 221 -28.35 9.26 5.10
N ARG A 222 -28.98 10.41 5.28
CA ARG A 222 -30.43 10.60 5.18
C ARG A 222 -30.74 11.85 4.38
N GLU A 223 -31.74 11.78 3.56
CA GLU A 223 -32.36 12.95 2.96
C GLU A 223 -33.40 13.50 3.95
N GLY A 224 -33.38 14.78 4.21
CA GLY A 224 -34.31 15.50 5.08
C GLY A 224 -34.74 16.81 4.46
N ASP A 225 -35.69 17.53 5.09
CA ASP A 225 -36.30 18.76 4.57
C ASP A 225 -35.30 19.90 4.24
N GLY A 226 -34.07 19.82 4.74
CA GLY A 226 -33.00 20.78 4.51
C GLY A 226 -31.87 20.27 3.57
N GLY A 227 -32.02 19.11 2.94
CA GLY A 227 -31.01 18.51 2.09
C GLY A 227 -30.42 17.23 2.65
N LEU A 228 -29.24 16.84 2.17
CA LEU A 228 -28.55 15.61 2.59
C LEU A 228 -27.86 15.84 3.94
N THR A 229 -28.19 15.01 4.93
CA THR A 229 -27.50 14.93 6.22
C THR A 229 -26.85 13.57 6.39
N GLY A 230 -25.71 13.52 7.07
CA GLY A 230 -25.02 12.27 7.29
C GLY A 230 -24.17 12.27 8.55
N MET A 231 -23.88 11.06 9.04
CA MET A 231 -22.97 10.81 10.13
C MET A 231 -21.94 9.76 9.71
N ALA A 232 -20.67 10.04 9.97
CA ALA A 232 -19.60 9.06 9.87
C ALA A 232 -19.03 8.85 11.28
N LYS A 233 -18.88 7.59 11.67
CA LYS A 233 -18.23 7.21 12.91
C LYS A 233 -17.03 6.35 12.60
N VAL A 234 -15.88 6.71 13.17
CA VAL A 234 -14.67 5.92 13.12
C VAL A 234 -14.24 5.64 14.55
N THR A 235 -14.06 4.37 14.87
CA THR A 235 -13.56 3.92 16.16
C THR A 235 -12.27 3.15 15.92
N ALA A 236 -11.17 3.56 16.54
CA ALA A 236 -9.91 2.86 16.50
C ALA A 236 -9.61 2.23 17.86
N TYR A 237 -9.02 1.05 17.83
CA TYR A 237 -8.46 0.38 19.01
C TYR A 237 -7.00 0.04 18.74
N LEU A 238 -6.14 0.41 19.68
CA LEU A 238 -4.74 -0.02 19.72
C LEU A 238 -4.51 -0.83 21.03
N PRO A 239 -3.65 -1.85 21.01
CA PRO A 239 -3.30 -2.59 22.22
C PRO A 239 -2.75 -1.66 23.30
N GLY A 240 -3.33 -1.72 24.49
CA GLY A 240 -3.01 -0.82 25.61
C GLY A 240 -3.99 0.32 25.80
N ASP A 241 -4.92 0.56 24.87
CA ASP A 241 -5.99 1.53 25.08
C ASP A 241 -7.02 1.02 26.09
N GLU A 242 -7.41 1.89 27.02
CA GLU A 242 -8.59 1.68 27.88
C GLU A 242 -9.86 1.96 27.06
N MET A 243 -10.22 1.01 26.18
CA MET A 243 -11.40 1.17 25.34
C MET A 243 -12.64 0.55 25.99
N THR A 244 -13.61 1.36 26.28
CA THR A 244 -14.98 0.89 26.54
C THR A 244 -15.65 0.58 25.20
N LEU A 245 -15.84 -0.70 24.89
CA LEU A 245 -16.58 -1.09 23.69
C LEU A 245 -17.99 -0.50 23.74
N PRO A 246 -18.49 0.07 22.64
CA PRO A 246 -19.83 0.60 22.60
C PRO A 246 -20.83 -0.52 22.89
N SER A 247 -21.77 -0.28 23.80
CA SER A 247 -22.84 -1.22 24.15
C SER A 247 -23.88 -1.40 23.04
N LYS A 248 -23.83 -0.53 22.04
CA LYS A 248 -24.67 -0.61 20.84
C LYS A 248 -23.80 -0.40 19.60
N PRO A 249 -24.09 -1.12 18.49
CA PRO A 249 -23.40 -0.93 17.24
C PRO A 249 -23.46 0.54 16.79
N ALA A 250 -22.42 0.98 16.12
CA ALA A 250 -22.44 2.26 15.43
C ALA A 250 -23.38 2.13 14.23
N LEU A 251 -24.50 2.86 14.30
CA LEU A 251 -25.50 3.17 13.26
C LEU A 251 -25.68 2.18 12.12
#